data_fa67657fac8eadd919768409d4091fee
#
_entry.id   fa67657fac8eadd919768409d4091fee
#
_cell.length_a   1.000
_cell.length_b   1.000
_cell.length_c   1.000
_cell.angle_alpha   90.00
_cell.angle_beta   90.00
_cell.angle_gamma   90.00
#
_symmetry.space_group_name_H-M   'P 1'
#
loop_
_entity.id
_entity.type
_entity.pdbx_description
1 polymer ?
#
loop_
_entity_poly.entity_id
_entity_poly.type
_entity_poly.pdbx_seq_one_letter_code
_entity_poly.pdbx_strand_id
1 'polypeptide(L)'
;MISILRIDAAKARAGFRSNASVYTLIRAGKWTKPVRISERCSGWPAHEVDALCKAKIAGATELQIRQLVDRLHAERAQLLPTI
;
A
#
# COMPACT_ATOMS: atom_id res chain seq x y z
N MET A 1 3.09 -13.89 -7.46
CA MET A 1 1.66 -13.77 -7.80
C MET A 1 1.14 -12.39 -7.40
N ILE A 2 0.39 -11.73 -8.27
CA ILE A 2 -0.23 -10.45 -7.96
C ILE A 2 -1.58 -10.69 -7.30
N SER A 3 -1.81 -10.08 -6.13
CA SER A 3 -3.07 -10.19 -5.44
C SER A 3 -3.40 -8.87 -4.76
N ILE A 4 -4.67 -8.70 -4.41
CA ILE A 4 -5.16 -7.51 -3.72
C ILE A 4 -5.67 -7.94 -2.34
N LEU A 5 -5.22 -7.23 -1.31
CA LEU A 5 -5.60 -7.49 0.08
C LEU A 5 -6.69 -6.52 0.51
N ARG A 6 -7.79 -7.05 1.06
CA ARG A 6 -8.79 -6.21 1.72
C ARG A 6 -8.19 -5.63 2.99
N ILE A 7 -8.83 -4.60 3.55
CA ILE A 7 -8.26 -3.85 4.66
C ILE A 7 -7.89 -4.72 5.87
N ASP A 8 -8.70 -5.72 6.19
CA ASP A 8 -8.39 -6.58 7.34
C ASP A 8 -7.12 -7.39 7.10
N ALA A 9 -6.94 -7.93 5.90
CA ALA A 9 -5.75 -8.67 5.55
C ALA A 9 -4.52 -7.76 5.47
N ALA A 10 -4.69 -6.55 4.93
CA ALA A 10 -3.59 -5.59 4.85
C ALA A 10 -3.15 -5.15 6.24
N LYS A 11 -4.10 -4.87 7.14
CA LYS A 11 -3.80 -4.52 8.53
C LYS A 11 -3.06 -5.65 9.24
N ALA A 12 -3.54 -6.87 9.08
CA ALA A 12 -2.92 -8.03 9.73
C ALA A 12 -1.48 -8.22 9.26
N ARG A 13 -1.24 -8.10 7.96
CA ARG A 13 0.08 -8.29 7.38
C ARG A 13 1.05 -7.19 7.81
N ALA A 14 0.56 -5.95 7.92
CA ALA A 14 1.39 -4.80 8.27
C ALA A 14 1.44 -4.51 9.78
N GLY A 15 0.65 -5.21 10.57
CA GLY A 15 0.65 -5.02 12.02
C GLY A 15 -0.17 -3.83 12.50
N PHE A 16 -1.09 -3.30 11.70
CA PHE A 16 -1.95 -2.20 12.13
C PHE A 16 -3.15 -2.73 12.89
N ARG A 17 -3.55 -2.00 13.95
CA ARG A 17 -4.68 -2.37 14.79
C ARG A 17 -6.01 -1.83 14.29
N SER A 18 -6.00 -0.65 13.66
CA SER A 18 -7.24 0.02 13.29
C SER A 18 -7.19 0.53 11.86
N ASN A 19 -8.38 0.68 11.27
CA ASN A 19 -8.51 1.31 9.96
C ASN A 19 -8.05 2.77 9.99
N ALA A 20 -8.31 3.48 11.10
CA ALA A 20 -7.90 4.86 11.26
C ALA A 20 -6.39 5.04 11.13
N SER A 21 -5.60 4.09 11.64
CA SER A 21 -4.14 4.13 11.53
C SER A 21 -3.70 4.09 10.07
N VAL A 22 -4.33 3.24 9.27
CA VAL A 22 -4.02 3.12 7.84
C VAL A 22 -4.33 4.43 7.12
N TYR A 23 -5.52 4.98 7.32
CA TYR A 23 -5.93 6.21 6.62
C TYR A 23 -5.14 7.43 7.08
N THR A 24 -4.72 7.48 8.34
CA THR A 24 -3.83 8.53 8.81
C THR A 24 -2.49 8.50 8.06
N LEU A 25 -1.93 7.31 7.86
CA LEU A 25 -0.68 7.17 7.11
C LEU A 25 -0.86 7.52 5.63
N ILE A 26 -1.99 7.17 5.04
CA ILE A 26 -2.28 7.52 3.64
C ILE A 26 -2.29 9.05 3.49
N ARG A 27 -2.98 9.76 4.39
CA ARG A 27 -3.02 11.22 4.35
C ARG A 27 -1.65 11.87 4.53
N ALA A 28 -0.77 11.21 5.27
CA ALA A 28 0.59 11.70 5.50
C ALA A 28 1.57 11.33 4.37
N GLY A 29 1.10 10.57 3.36
CA GLY A 29 1.96 10.11 2.27
C GLY A 29 2.87 8.95 2.64
N LYS A 30 2.57 8.25 3.74
CA LYS A 30 3.41 7.16 4.27
C LYS A 30 2.85 5.77 4.00
N TRP A 31 1.74 5.67 3.29
CA TRP A 31 1.11 4.42 2.88
C TRP A 31 0.44 4.63 1.54
N THR A 32 0.36 3.57 0.72
CA THR A 32 -0.25 3.68 -0.60
C THR A 32 -1.77 3.78 -0.50
N LYS A 33 -2.37 4.46 -1.48
CA LYS A 33 -3.82 4.60 -1.55
C LYS A 33 -4.46 3.27 -1.95
N PRO A 34 -5.67 2.99 -1.45
CA PRO A 34 -6.35 1.76 -1.85
C PRO A 34 -6.72 1.81 -3.34
N VAL A 35 -6.74 0.64 -3.96
CA VAL A 35 -7.26 0.49 -5.31
C VAL A 35 -8.70 0.01 -5.22
N ARG A 36 -9.52 0.41 -6.20
CA ARG A 36 -10.91 -0.03 -6.24
C ARG A 36 -10.98 -1.44 -6.83
N ILE A 37 -11.62 -2.36 -6.11
CA ILE A 37 -11.88 -3.71 -6.58
C ILE A 37 -13.24 -3.74 -7.28
N SER A 38 -14.24 -3.09 -6.67
CA SER A 38 -15.59 -2.97 -7.18
C SER A 38 -16.22 -1.72 -6.58
N GLU A 39 -17.50 -1.45 -6.88
CA GLU A 39 -18.16 -0.24 -6.40
C GLU A 39 -18.05 -0.03 -4.89
N ARG A 40 -18.10 -1.12 -4.10
CA ARG A 40 -18.11 -1.04 -2.64
C ARG A 40 -16.89 -1.68 -2.00
N CYS A 41 -15.94 -2.13 -2.79
CA CYS A 41 -14.77 -2.83 -2.29
C CYS A 41 -13.51 -2.14 -2.77
N SER A 42 -12.58 -1.95 -1.85
CA SER A 42 -11.25 -1.50 -2.18
C SER A 42 -10.23 -2.31 -1.39
N GLY A 43 -8.98 -2.24 -1.82
CA GLY A 43 -7.92 -2.99 -1.18
C GLY A 43 -6.56 -2.48 -1.61
N TRP A 44 -5.54 -3.18 -1.19
CA TRP A 44 -4.16 -2.81 -1.47
C TRP A 44 -3.45 -3.94 -2.20
N PRO A 45 -2.66 -3.65 -3.24
CA PRO A 45 -1.83 -4.69 -3.86
C PRO A 45 -0.91 -5.31 -2.83
N ALA A 46 -0.88 -6.64 -2.78
CA ALA A 46 -0.09 -7.36 -1.78
C ALA A 46 1.40 -7.00 -1.87
N HIS A 47 1.92 -6.84 -3.10
CA HIS A 47 3.34 -6.50 -3.27
C HIS A 47 3.67 -5.12 -2.72
N GLU A 48 2.72 -4.17 -2.73
CA GLU A 48 2.93 -2.85 -2.15
C GLU A 48 2.98 -2.94 -0.62
N VAL A 49 2.06 -3.69 -0.03
CA VAL A 49 2.07 -3.92 1.42
C VAL A 49 3.39 -4.55 1.84
N ASP A 50 3.84 -5.57 1.11
CA ASP A 50 5.09 -6.25 1.40
C ASP A 50 6.30 -5.33 1.24
N ALA A 51 6.33 -4.49 0.21
CA ALA A 51 7.42 -3.53 -0.01
C ALA A 51 7.52 -2.52 1.14
N LEU A 52 6.38 -2.01 1.58
CA LEU A 52 6.33 -1.06 2.70
C LEU A 52 6.76 -1.72 4.01
N CYS A 53 6.33 -2.96 4.25
CA CYS A 53 6.77 -3.71 5.42
C CYS A 53 8.28 -3.95 5.41
N LYS A 54 8.84 -4.35 4.27
CA LYS A 54 10.28 -4.55 4.12
C LYS A 54 11.05 -3.27 4.40
N ALA A 55 10.57 -2.14 3.89
CA ALA A 55 11.22 -0.85 4.11
C ALA A 55 11.24 -0.49 5.59
N LYS A 56 10.14 -0.71 6.30
CA LYS A 56 10.06 -0.45 7.74
C LYS A 56 10.99 -1.36 8.54
N ILE A 57 11.06 -2.63 8.18
CA ILE A 57 11.97 -3.58 8.83
C ILE A 57 13.42 -3.15 8.63
N ALA A 58 13.74 -2.63 7.44
CA ALA A 58 15.08 -2.15 7.12
C ALA A 58 15.42 -0.81 7.76
N GLY A 59 14.47 -0.17 8.44
CA GLY A 59 14.73 1.10 9.14
C GLY A 59 14.65 2.33 8.24
N ALA A 60 13.82 2.30 7.20
CA ALA A 60 13.67 3.44 6.30
C ALA A 60 13.19 4.69 7.03
N THR A 61 13.71 5.85 6.65
CA THR A 61 13.28 7.14 7.18
C THR A 61 11.90 7.49 6.62
N GLU A 62 11.24 8.49 7.24
CA GLU A 62 9.94 8.95 6.74
C GLU A 62 10.04 9.44 5.27
N LEU A 63 11.13 10.13 4.94
CA LEU A 63 11.34 10.57 3.56
C LEU A 63 11.45 9.39 2.60
N GLN A 64 12.21 8.37 3.00
CA GLN A 64 12.36 7.17 2.18
C GLN A 64 11.03 6.43 2.00
N ILE A 65 10.21 6.36 3.04
CA ILE A 65 8.88 5.77 2.95
C ILE A 65 8.00 6.55 1.96
N ARG A 66 7.99 7.89 2.04
CA ARG A 66 7.22 8.71 1.11
C ARG A 66 7.68 8.54 -0.34
N GLN A 67 8.98 8.47 -0.55
CA GLN A 67 9.53 8.21 -1.88
C GLN A 67 9.13 6.84 -2.41
N LEU A 68 9.13 5.83 -1.54
CA LEU A 68 8.68 4.49 -1.91
C LEU A 68 7.19 4.49 -2.30
N VAL A 69 6.35 5.17 -1.51
CA VAL A 69 4.92 5.28 -1.80
C VAL A 69 4.70 5.93 -3.18
N ASP A 70 5.40 7.02 -3.45
CA ASP A 70 5.29 7.71 -4.75
C ASP A 70 5.70 6.78 -5.89
N ARG A 71 6.78 6.04 -5.72
CA ARG A 71 7.25 5.09 -6.73
C ARG A 71 6.25 3.96 -6.95
N LEU A 72 5.69 3.42 -5.87
CA LEU A 72 4.69 2.34 -5.98
C LEU A 72 3.44 2.81 -6.71
N HIS A 73 2.98 4.04 -6.44
CA HIS A 73 1.87 4.63 -7.17
C HIS A 73 2.18 4.77 -8.66
N ALA A 74 3.38 5.25 -8.99
CA ALA A 74 3.79 5.43 -10.38
C ALA A 74 3.88 4.09 -11.12
N GLU A 75 4.34 3.05 -10.46
CA GLU A 75 4.49 1.73 -11.04
C GLU A 75 3.16 1.06 -11.38
N ARG A 76 2.07 1.50 -10.76
CA ARG A 76 0.73 0.94 -11.03
C ARG A 76 0.32 1.09 -12.50
N ALA A 77 0.68 2.20 -13.12
CA ALA A 77 0.35 2.44 -14.52
C ALA A 77 1.02 1.43 -15.46
N GLN A 78 2.15 0.89 -15.06
CA GLN A 78 2.89 -0.10 -15.85
C GLN A 78 2.23 -1.48 -15.88
N LEU A 79 1.25 -1.70 -15.02
CA LEU A 79 0.51 -2.95 -14.98
C LEU A 79 -0.61 -3.01 -16.04
N LEU A 80 -0.94 -1.87 -16.65
CA LEU A 80 -1.94 -1.85 -17.71
C LEU A 80 -1.39 -2.55 -18.95
N PRO A 81 -2.17 -3.48 -19.53
CA PRO A 81 -1.72 -4.14 -20.76
C PRO A 81 -1.63 -3.13 -21.90
N THR A 82 -0.66 -3.34 -22.79
CA THR A 82 -0.54 -2.57 -24.01
C THR A 82 -1.60 -3.05 -24.98
N ILE A 83 -2.43 -2.16 -25.48
CA ILE A 83 -3.51 -2.47 -26.40
C ILE A 83 -3.16 -1.96 -27.79
#